data_7f71f8dd20d97f56c40deba95980a405
#
_entry.id   7f71f8dd20d97f56c40deba95980a405
#
_cell.length_a   1.000
_cell.length_b   1.000
_cell.length_c   1.000
_cell.angle_alpha   90.00
_cell.angle_beta   90.00
_cell.angle_gamma   90.00
#
_symmetry.space_group_name_H-M   'P 1'
#
loop_
_entity.id
_entity.type
_entity.pdbx_description
1 polymer ?
#
loop_
_entity_poly.entity_id
_entity_poly.type
_entity_poly.pdbx_seq_one_letter_code
_entity_poly.pdbx_strand_id
1 'polypeptide(L)'
;QAEDGIRDRSPSRGLGDVYKRQVQGMQDWNVDPHQVFGGPVGVNWYQEYIDSGYDVRGILGQWGHHYPDQVSSHDGIGSGNGLEARQNMTRWDWAQDLFEWFEYYLKGVGPKPDLTAQIQRSDGEWRIEETWPPRDVVWNDISLGNCTNQGNSWVGGAPVVGGVSEVIVECPAFDQDVHIAGLVRLHMLASAVYDGGQVFVEMQDSVTGVRIGHATMDIRYHSGGNEPTGVIPGQTVTMMMEFQGIDHLLPAGNGIKLVMTTSGKDYLAPACGAACPVHVHIIEDSILSLPLIDRDGSNVLITPQRE
;
A
#
# COMPACT_ATOMS: atom_id res chain seq x y z
N GLN A 1 -22.36 29.32 -3.21
CA GLN A 1 -22.49 30.32 -4.31
C GLN A 1 -21.12 30.81 -4.82
N ALA A 2 -20.01 30.60 -4.15
CA ALA A 2 -18.69 30.99 -4.63
C ALA A 2 -18.00 29.91 -5.51
N GLU A 3 -18.47 28.67 -5.46
CA GLU A 3 -17.88 27.56 -6.24
C GLU A 3 -18.36 27.52 -7.70
N ASP A 4 -19.60 27.93 -7.97
CA ASP A 4 -20.14 27.93 -9.34
C ASP A 4 -19.52 29.00 -10.24
N GLY A 5 -19.00 30.09 -9.67
CA GLY A 5 -18.36 31.16 -10.44
C GLY A 5 -16.93 30.86 -10.90
N ILE A 6 -16.30 29.79 -10.40
CA ILE A 6 -14.93 29.42 -10.74
C ILE A 6 -14.91 28.36 -11.86
N ARG A 7 -15.99 27.60 -12.02
CA ARG A 7 -16.10 26.56 -13.05
C ARG A 7 -16.15 27.10 -14.49
N ASP A 8 -16.62 28.31 -14.67
CA ASP A 8 -16.91 28.88 -15.99
C ASP A 8 -15.74 29.64 -16.64
N ARG A 9 -14.57 29.74 -16.00
CA ARG A 9 -13.51 30.69 -16.47
C ARG A 9 -12.26 30.07 -17.09
N SER A 10 -12.18 28.75 -17.25
CA SER A 10 -11.02 28.15 -17.94
C SER A 10 -11.44 26.91 -18.74
N PRO A 11 -11.39 26.97 -20.07
CA PRO A 11 -11.63 25.81 -20.94
C PRO A 11 -10.70 24.62 -20.64
N SER A 12 -9.51 24.89 -20.10
CA SER A 12 -8.57 23.85 -19.69
C SER A 12 -8.95 23.14 -18.40
N ARG A 13 -9.81 23.70 -17.55
CA ARG A 13 -10.31 23.04 -16.34
C ARG A 13 -11.34 21.95 -16.67
N GLY A 14 -12.13 22.12 -17.72
CA GLY A 14 -13.10 21.10 -18.14
C GLY A 14 -12.44 19.80 -18.62
N LEU A 15 -11.27 19.86 -19.24
CA LEU A 15 -10.57 18.65 -19.71
C LEU A 15 -9.80 17.95 -18.58
N GLY A 16 -9.22 18.70 -17.64
CA GLY A 16 -8.51 18.12 -16.49
C GLY A 16 -9.41 17.37 -15.50
N ASP A 17 -10.71 17.65 -15.55
CA ASP A 17 -11.71 17.06 -14.64
C ASP A 17 -12.50 15.91 -15.28
N VAL A 18 -12.23 15.53 -16.53
CA VAL A 18 -13.01 14.52 -17.28
C VAL A 18 -12.28 13.19 -17.39
N TYR A 19 -10.95 13.19 -17.27
CA TYR A 19 -10.14 11.97 -17.40
C TYR A 19 -8.94 12.00 -16.46
N LYS A 20 -8.56 10.84 -15.98
CA LYS A 20 -7.40 10.61 -15.09
C LYS A 20 -6.62 9.39 -15.57
N ARG A 21 -5.31 9.52 -15.63
CA ARG A 21 -4.42 8.42 -15.92
C ARG A 21 -3.36 8.34 -14.84
N GLN A 22 -3.33 7.21 -14.15
CA GLN A 22 -2.39 6.93 -13.07
C GLN A 22 -1.37 5.88 -13.53
N VAL A 23 -0.10 6.15 -13.33
CA VAL A 23 1.00 5.19 -13.48
C VAL A 23 1.76 5.21 -12.17
N GLN A 24 1.71 4.10 -11.43
CA GLN A 24 2.24 4.04 -10.08
C GLN A 24 3.01 2.75 -9.84
N GLY A 25 4.17 2.87 -9.18
CA GLY A 25 4.90 1.73 -8.65
C GLY A 25 4.36 1.31 -7.28
N MET A 26 4.01 0.05 -7.10
CA MET A 26 3.56 -0.48 -5.81
C MET A 26 4.70 -0.57 -4.78
N GLN A 27 5.95 -0.54 -5.26
CA GLN A 27 7.14 -0.54 -4.43
C GLN A 27 7.75 0.85 -4.28
N ASP A 28 7.02 1.89 -4.71
CA ASP A 28 7.45 3.28 -4.55
C ASP A 28 7.11 3.77 -3.14
N TRP A 29 8.04 3.56 -2.22
CA TRP A 29 7.89 3.98 -0.83
C TRP A 29 8.21 5.47 -0.63
N ASN A 30 8.71 6.13 -1.64
CA ASN A 30 8.94 7.57 -1.63
C ASN A 30 7.67 8.36 -1.99
N VAL A 31 6.88 7.83 -2.92
CA VAL A 31 5.52 8.31 -3.24
C VAL A 31 4.57 7.15 -2.99
N ASP A 32 4.15 7.01 -1.75
CA ASP A 32 3.35 5.89 -1.29
C ASP A 32 2.10 5.70 -2.19
N PRO A 33 1.92 4.52 -2.81
CA PRO A 33 0.75 4.22 -3.63
C PRO A 33 -0.57 4.43 -2.90
N HIS A 34 -0.60 4.32 -1.58
CA HIS A 34 -1.77 4.62 -0.77
C HIS A 34 -2.27 6.06 -0.97
N GLN A 35 -1.37 7.02 -1.17
CA GLN A 35 -1.73 8.42 -1.41
C GLN A 35 -2.41 8.62 -2.77
N VAL A 36 -2.20 7.72 -3.73
CA VAL A 36 -2.77 7.78 -5.07
C VAL A 36 -4.11 7.05 -5.15
N PHE A 37 -4.20 5.88 -4.54
CA PHE A 37 -5.35 4.98 -4.62
C PHE A 37 -6.15 4.89 -3.32
N GLY A 38 -5.50 5.13 -2.20
CA GLY A 38 -6.13 5.24 -0.90
C GLY A 38 -6.53 6.68 -0.58
N GLY A 39 -7.25 6.83 0.50
CA GLY A 39 -7.63 8.08 1.11
C GLY A 39 -7.59 7.90 2.62
N PRO A 40 -8.42 8.60 3.38
CA PRO A 40 -8.75 8.19 4.73
C PRO A 40 -9.18 6.72 4.73
N VAL A 41 -8.89 5.97 5.80
CA VAL A 41 -9.20 4.54 5.87
C VAL A 41 -10.59 4.22 5.32
N GLY A 42 -10.66 3.33 4.33
CA GLY A 42 -11.89 2.95 3.66
C GLY A 42 -12.29 3.79 2.45
N VAL A 43 -11.55 4.84 2.11
CA VAL A 43 -11.78 5.64 0.89
C VAL A 43 -10.78 5.21 -0.19
N ASN A 44 -11.29 4.86 -1.36
CA ASN A 44 -10.50 4.55 -2.55
C ASN A 44 -10.70 5.64 -3.61
N TRP A 45 -9.75 6.53 -3.76
CA TRP A 45 -9.82 7.65 -4.70
C TRP A 45 -10.00 7.21 -6.15
N TYR A 46 -9.39 6.09 -6.54
CA TYR A 46 -9.55 5.55 -7.89
C TYR A 46 -10.99 5.18 -8.18
N GLN A 47 -11.66 4.52 -7.22
CA GLN A 47 -13.06 4.17 -7.31
C GLN A 47 -13.97 5.40 -7.28
N GLU A 48 -13.66 6.38 -6.42
CA GLU A 48 -14.41 7.63 -6.32
C GLU A 48 -14.41 8.40 -7.65
N TYR A 49 -13.28 8.42 -8.36
CA TYR A 49 -13.23 9.03 -9.69
C TYR A 49 -14.10 8.29 -10.70
N ILE A 50 -14.06 6.95 -10.71
CA ILE A 50 -14.92 6.14 -11.59
C ILE A 50 -16.39 6.40 -11.28
N ASP A 51 -16.78 6.34 -10.02
CA ASP A 51 -18.17 6.54 -9.57
C ASP A 51 -18.66 7.98 -9.82
N SER A 52 -17.76 8.94 -9.88
CA SER A 52 -18.03 10.32 -10.27
C SER A 52 -18.10 10.53 -11.79
N GLY A 53 -17.96 9.48 -12.58
CA GLY A 53 -18.10 9.52 -14.04
C GLY A 53 -16.84 9.98 -14.80
N TYR A 54 -15.68 9.98 -14.16
CA TYR A 54 -14.43 10.25 -14.85
C TYR A 54 -13.97 9.06 -15.67
N ASP A 55 -13.37 9.33 -16.82
CA ASP A 55 -12.60 8.34 -17.56
C ASP A 55 -11.27 8.11 -16.81
N VAL A 56 -11.12 6.96 -16.17
CA VAL A 56 -9.96 6.63 -15.34
C VAL A 56 -9.24 5.40 -15.88
N ARG A 57 -7.92 5.47 -15.95
CA ARG A 57 -7.07 4.33 -16.26
C ARG A 57 -5.91 4.27 -15.28
N GLY A 58 -5.63 3.08 -14.75
CA GLY A 58 -4.51 2.81 -13.87
C GLY A 58 -3.53 1.83 -14.46
N ILE A 59 -2.24 2.07 -14.26
CA ILE A 59 -1.18 1.09 -14.48
C ILE A 59 -0.37 1.03 -13.19
N LEU A 60 -0.49 -0.09 -12.48
CA LEU A 60 0.20 -0.36 -11.22
C LEU A 60 1.16 -1.51 -11.41
N GLY A 61 2.45 -1.25 -11.28
CA GLY A 61 3.48 -2.26 -11.44
C GLY A 61 4.36 -2.42 -10.21
N GLN A 62 5.20 -3.43 -10.22
CA GLN A 62 6.09 -3.78 -9.12
C GLN A 62 7.42 -3.02 -9.17
N TRP A 63 7.41 -1.76 -9.59
CA TRP A 63 8.60 -0.89 -9.58
C TRP A 63 8.57 0.09 -8.41
N GLY A 64 9.76 0.63 -8.10
CA GLY A 64 9.96 1.67 -7.10
C GLY A 64 9.83 3.07 -7.69
N HIS A 65 10.58 4.04 -7.12
CA HIS A 65 10.55 5.44 -7.55
C HIS A 65 11.38 5.68 -8.82
N HIS A 66 10.94 5.12 -9.93
CA HIS A 66 11.58 5.26 -11.25
C HIS A 66 10.56 5.06 -12.38
N TYR A 67 10.99 5.28 -13.62
CA TYR A 67 10.12 5.02 -14.77
C TYR A 67 9.84 3.53 -14.95
N PRO A 68 8.64 3.18 -15.45
CA PRO A 68 8.22 1.79 -15.57
C PRO A 68 9.11 0.89 -16.45
N ASP A 69 9.90 1.47 -17.37
CA ASP A 69 10.83 0.78 -18.26
C ASP A 69 12.25 0.61 -17.69
N GLN A 70 12.48 1.12 -16.48
CA GLN A 70 13.80 1.03 -15.84
C GLN A 70 13.86 -0.15 -14.87
N VAL A 71 14.96 -0.90 -14.97
CA VAL A 71 15.32 -1.92 -13.97
C VAL A 71 16.02 -1.21 -12.82
N SER A 72 15.43 -1.25 -11.62
CA SER A 72 16.02 -0.63 -10.44
C SER A 72 17.23 -1.39 -9.94
N SER A 73 18.21 -0.65 -9.42
CA SER A 73 19.39 -1.24 -8.75
C SER A 73 19.21 -1.44 -7.24
N HIS A 74 18.09 -1.12 -6.66
CA HIS A 74 17.81 -1.18 -5.22
C HIS A 74 18.45 -0.13 -4.33
N ASP A 75 19.35 0.68 -4.84
CA ASP A 75 20.20 1.55 -4.02
C ASP A 75 19.57 2.93 -3.76
N GLY A 76 18.33 3.13 -4.19
CA GLY A 76 17.64 4.42 -4.08
C GLY A 76 16.64 4.53 -2.94
N ILE A 77 16.34 5.76 -2.55
CA ILE A 77 15.18 6.10 -1.72
C ILE A 77 13.91 5.60 -2.44
N GLY A 78 13.05 4.90 -1.71
CA GLY A 78 11.82 4.35 -2.27
C GLY A 78 11.99 3.01 -2.97
N SER A 79 13.16 2.36 -2.86
CA SER A 79 13.28 0.97 -3.26
C SER A 79 12.52 0.08 -2.29
N GLY A 80 11.60 -0.72 -2.84
CA GLY A 80 10.72 -1.58 -2.08
C GLY A 80 11.36 -2.90 -1.67
N ASN A 81 10.79 -3.98 -2.16
CA ASN A 81 11.13 -5.35 -1.76
C ASN A 81 12.20 -6.03 -2.63
N GLY A 82 12.71 -5.36 -3.64
CA GLY A 82 13.67 -5.94 -4.57
C GLY A 82 13.10 -6.62 -5.79
N LEU A 83 11.81 -6.70 -5.92
CA LEU A 83 11.17 -7.31 -7.10
C LEU A 83 11.39 -6.47 -8.35
N GLU A 84 11.42 -5.16 -8.22
CA GLU A 84 11.62 -4.19 -9.30
C GLU A 84 12.97 -4.31 -10.02
N ALA A 85 13.95 -5.02 -9.44
CA ALA A 85 15.21 -5.33 -10.12
C ALA A 85 15.09 -6.37 -11.21
N ARG A 86 13.98 -7.05 -11.32
CA ARG A 86 13.76 -8.08 -12.30
C ARG A 86 13.27 -7.48 -13.62
N GLN A 87 13.76 -7.97 -14.74
CA GLN A 87 13.34 -7.48 -16.06
C GLN A 87 11.83 -7.66 -16.33
N ASN A 88 11.22 -8.71 -15.80
CA ASN A 88 9.80 -8.94 -15.95
C ASN A 88 8.93 -7.99 -15.13
N MET A 89 9.53 -7.16 -14.26
CA MET A 89 8.83 -6.12 -13.50
C MET A 89 8.82 -4.77 -14.23
N THR A 90 9.39 -4.69 -15.43
CA THR A 90 9.37 -3.48 -16.24
C THR A 90 8.19 -3.45 -17.21
N ARG A 91 7.81 -2.23 -17.62
CA ARG A 91 6.79 -2.00 -18.62
C ARG A 91 7.31 -1.10 -19.74
N TRP A 92 7.66 -1.70 -20.86
CA TRP A 92 8.34 -1.00 -21.95
C TRP A 92 7.43 -0.11 -22.79
N ASP A 93 6.15 -0.44 -22.90
CA ASP A 93 5.15 0.29 -23.69
C ASP A 93 4.47 1.46 -22.96
N TRP A 94 4.89 1.78 -21.73
CA TRP A 94 4.22 2.77 -20.90
C TRP A 94 4.16 4.16 -21.53
N ALA A 95 5.23 4.55 -22.23
CA ALA A 95 5.30 5.87 -22.88
C ALA A 95 4.41 5.94 -24.13
N GLN A 96 4.33 4.84 -24.89
CA GLN A 96 3.43 4.73 -26.03
C GLN A 96 1.98 4.77 -25.58
N ASP A 97 1.62 4.06 -24.53
CA ASP A 97 0.29 4.08 -23.95
C ASP A 97 -0.10 5.46 -23.41
N LEU A 98 0.86 6.19 -22.81
CA LEU A 98 0.65 7.58 -22.39
C LEU A 98 0.44 8.51 -23.60
N PHE A 99 1.22 8.32 -24.65
CA PHE A 99 1.09 9.09 -25.88
C PHE A 99 -0.30 8.88 -26.53
N GLU A 100 -0.78 7.65 -26.65
CA GLU A 100 -2.11 7.33 -27.19
C GLU A 100 -3.24 7.94 -26.36
N TRP A 101 -3.08 7.94 -25.03
CA TRP A 101 -4.00 8.63 -24.12
C TRP A 101 -4.13 10.13 -24.47
N PHE A 102 -3.01 10.82 -24.64
CA PHE A 102 -3.01 12.25 -24.98
C PHE A 102 -3.47 12.52 -26.43
N GLU A 103 -3.16 11.64 -27.38
CA GLU A 103 -3.68 11.78 -28.75
C GLU A 103 -5.22 11.77 -28.75
N TYR A 104 -5.82 10.85 -28.00
CA TYR A 104 -7.27 10.76 -27.91
C TYR A 104 -7.87 11.97 -27.18
N TYR A 105 -7.48 12.24 -25.94
CA TYR A 105 -8.14 13.25 -25.10
C TYR A 105 -7.81 14.68 -25.45
N LEU A 106 -6.61 14.96 -25.96
CA LEU A 106 -6.19 16.32 -26.31
C LEU A 106 -6.40 16.66 -27.77
N LYS A 107 -6.30 15.69 -28.67
CA LYS A 107 -6.38 15.92 -30.10
C LYS A 107 -7.59 15.28 -30.78
N GLY A 108 -8.29 14.38 -30.11
CA GLY A 108 -9.40 13.63 -30.68
C GLY A 108 -8.96 12.63 -31.77
N VAL A 109 -7.73 12.12 -31.67
CA VAL A 109 -7.15 11.21 -32.66
C VAL A 109 -7.01 9.82 -32.05
N GLY A 110 -7.30 8.78 -32.84
CA GLY A 110 -7.22 7.39 -32.44
C GLY A 110 -8.48 6.85 -31.74
N PRO A 111 -8.47 5.58 -31.34
CA PRO A 111 -9.57 4.98 -30.59
C PRO A 111 -9.59 5.47 -29.13
N LYS A 112 -10.76 5.41 -28.49
CA LYS A 112 -10.86 5.65 -27.06
C LYS A 112 -9.99 4.63 -26.31
N PRO A 113 -9.08 5.07 -25.42
CA PRO A 113 -8.26 4.17 -24.62
C PRO A 113 -9.11 3.27 -23.72
N ASP A 114 -8.59 2.11 -23.40
CA ASP A 114 -9.14 1.24 -22.38
C ASP A 114 -9.09 1.94 -20.99
N LEU A 115 -10.19 1.89 -20.26
CA LEU A 115 -10.37 2.57 -18.98
C LEU A 115 -10.18 1.62 -17.77
N THR A 116 -9.69 0.41 -18.01
CA THR A 116 -9.44 -0.56 -16.94
C THR A 116 -8.16 -0.25 -16.16
N ALA A 117 -8.02 -0.85 -15.00
CA ALA A 117 -6.77 -0.88 -14.26
C ALA A 117 -5.93 -2.08 -14.72
N GLN A 118 -4.67 -1.84 -15.04
CA GLN A 118 -3.69 -2.87 -15.38
C GLN A 118 -2.75 -3.05 -14.21
N ILE A 119 -2.75 -4.25 -13.64
CA ILE A 119 -2.08 -4.53 -12.38
C ILE A 119 -1.03 -5.61 -12.59
N GLN A 120 0.18 -5.37 -12.10
CA GLN A 120 1.24 -6.36 -12.06
C GLN A 120 1.30 -7.04 -10.70
N ARG A 121 1.24 -8.37 -10.70
CA ARG A 121 1.43 -9.19 -9.51
C ARG A 121 2.92 -9.35 -9.17
N SER A 122 3.22 -9.71 -7.94
CA SER A 122 4.62 -9.84 -7.45
C SER A 122 5.48 -10.87 -8.18
N ASP A 123 4.91 -11.76 -8.96
CA ASP A 123 5.63 -12.70 -9.84
C ASP A 123 5.87 -12.16 -11.26
N GLY A 124 5.35 -10.96 -11.58
CA GLY A 124 5.51 -10.28 -12.85
C GLY A 124 4.34 -10.44 -13.81
N GLU A 125 3.34 -11.24 -13.47
CA GLU A 125 2.16 -11.39 -14.30
C GLU A 125 1.27 -10.16 -14.27
N TRP A 126 0.74 -9.79 -15.44
CA TRP A 126 -0.20 -8.68 -15.61
C TRP A 126 -1.64 -9.18 -15.73
N ARG A 127 -2.57 -8.44 -15.16
CA ARG A 127 -4.00 -8.66 -15.34
C ARG A 127 -4.75 -7.35 -15.50
N ILE A 128 -5.98 -7.45 -16.02
CA ILE A 128 -6.92 -6.35 -16.11
C ILE A 128 -7.93 -6.43 -14.97
N GLU A 129 -8.21 -5.29 -14.35
CA GLU A 129 -9.27 -5.09 -13.38
C GLU A 129 -10.19 -3.97 -13.84
N GLU A 130 -11.47 -4.05 -13.52
CA GLU A 130 -12.40 -2.94 -13.76
C GLU A 130 -12.02 -1.73 -12.90
N THR A 131 -11.54 -1.99 -11.70
CA THR A 131 -11.05 -1.01 -10.73
C THR A 131 -9.97 -1.64 -9.86
N TRP A 132 -9.22 -0.82 -9.15
CA TRP A 132 -8.29 -1.31 -8.14
C TRP A 132 -8.42 -0.50 -6.85
N PRO A 133 -8.48 -1.09 -5.64
CA PRO A 133 -8.52 -2.54 -5.39
C PRO A 133 -9.70 -3.25 -6.07
N PRO A 134 -9.58 -4.57 -6.36
CA PRO A 134 -10.67 -5.34 -6.94
C PRO A 134 -11.91 -5.35 -6.02
N ARG A 135 -13.10 -5.33 -6.60
CA ARG A 135 -14.36 -5.29 -5.81
C ARG A 135 -14.76 -6.64 -5.21
N ASP A 136 -14.25 -7.72 -5.74
CA ASP A 136 -14.58 -9.09 -5.39
C ASP A 136 -13.60 -9.74 -4.41
N VAL A 137 -12.81 -8.92 -3.71
CA VAL A 137 -11.93 -9.41 -2.66
C VAL A 137 -12.73 -10.04 -1.52
N VAL A 138 -12.21 -11.15 -1.01
CA VAL A 138 -12.69 -11.80 0.21
C VAL A 138 -11.73 -11.46 1.33
N TRP A 139 -12.27 -10.89 2.40
CA TRP A 139 -11.46 -10.55 3.55
C TRP A 139 -11.14 -11.79 4.39
N ASN A 140 -9.86 -12.00 4.67
CA ASN A 140 -9.36 -13.04 5.55
C ASN A 140 -8.74 -12.40 6.79
N ASP A 141 -9.38 -12.59 7.92
CA ASP A 141 -8.96 -12.03 9.19
C ASP A 141 -8.06 -13.00 9.96
N ILE A 142 -6.87 -12.54 10.30
CA ILE A 142 -5.90 -13.28 11.10
C ILE A 142 -5.79 -12.59 12.45
N SER A 143 -6.20 -13.30 13.52
CA SER A 143 -5.95 -12.84 14.89
C SER A 143 -4.46 -12.92 15.20
N LEU A 144 -3.84 -11.82 15.61
CA LEU A 144 -2.43 -11.80 16.00
C LEU A 144 -2.17 -12.60 17.29
N GLY A 145 -3.21 -12.84 18.10
CA GLY A 145 -3.12 -13.73 19.26
C GLY A 145 -2.82 -15.18 18.88
N ASN A 146 -3.12 -15.59 17.64
CA ASN A 146 -2.83 -16.92 17.12
C ASN A 146 -1.44 -17.00 16.44
N CYS A 147 -0.74 -15.86 16.33
CA CYS A 147 0.60 -15.79 15.76
C CYS A 147 1.67 -15.91 16.85
N THR A 148 2.87 -16.31 16.46
CA THR A 148 4.00 -16.36 17.38
C THR A 148 4.60 -14.98 17.56
N ASN A 149 4.59 -14.45 18.78
CA ASN A 149 5.29 -13.24 19.15
C ASN A 149 6.68 -13.59 19.69
N GLN A 150 7.74 -13.02 19.14
CA GLN A 150 9.12 -13.27 19.57
C GLN A 150 9.52 -12.47 20.83
N GLY A 151 8.63 -12.37 21.79
CA GLY A 151 8.94 -12.00 23.17
C GLY A 151 8.99 -10.53 23.50
N ASN A 152 8.84 -9.61 22.54
CA ASN A 152 8.77 -8.18 22.79
C ASN A 152 7.38 -7.63 22.43
N SER A 153 6.94 -6.64 23.18
CA SER A 153 5.70 -5.93 22.94
C SER A 153 5.87 -4.40 22.86
N TRP A 154 7.11 -3.95 22.83
CA TRP A 154 7.45 -2.53 22.78
C TRP A 154 8.14 -2.17 21.48
N VAL A 155 7.66 -1.12 20.82
CA VAL A 155 8.30 -0.45 19.67
C VAL A 155 8.94 0.83 20.18
N GLY A 156 10.16 1.10 19.71
CA GLY A 156 10.89 2.30 20.08
C GLY A 156 11.69 2.17 21.37
N GLY A 157 12.40 3.24 21.74
CA GLY A 157 13.38 3.27 22.78
C GLY A 157 12.90 2.56 24.05
N ALA A 158 13.36 1.35 24.17
CA ALA A 158 13.12 0.57 25.37
C ALA A 158 13.72 1.34 26.55
N PRO A 159 13.19 1.18 27.77
CA PRO A 159 13.90 1.54 28.97
C PRO A 159 15.22 0.75 29.15
N VAL A 160 15.65 0.01 28.14
CA VAL A 160 16.89 -0.76 28.11
C VAL A 160 17.92 0.03 27.30
N VAL A 161 18.94 0.44 27.98
CA VAL A 161 20.12 1.15 27.47
C VAL A 161 20.68 0.39 26.24
N GLY A 162 20.54 0.95 25.05
CA GLY A 162 21.29 0.56 23.84
C GLY A 162 20.58 -0.28 22.78
N GLY A 163 19.27 -0.49 22.81
CA GLY A 163 18.57 -1.31 21.82
C GLY A 163 17.46 -0.59 21.08
N VAL A 164 17.42 -0.77 19.77
CA VAL A 164 16.20 -0.55 18.98
C VAL A 164 15.23 -1.67 19.38
N SER A 165 14.11 -1.31 19.97
CA SER A 165 13.09 -2.30 20.33
C SER A 165 12.21 -2.52 19.10
N GLU A 166 12.18 -3.75 18.62
CA GLU A 166 11.27 -4.21 17.55
C GLU A 166 10.36 -5.30 18.08
N VAL A 167 9.18 -5.36 17.53
CA VAL A 167 8.19 -6.43 17.78
C VAL A 167 8.08 -7.25 16.52
N ILE A 168 8.30 -8.56 16.62
CA ILE A 168 8.19 -9.48 15.51
C ILE A 168 7.04 -10.45 15.80
N VAL A 169 6.09 -10.50 14.86
CA VAL A 169 4.93 -11.40 14.92
C VAL A 169 4.93 -12.26 13.67
N GLU A 170 4.97 -13.57 13.83
CA GLU A 170 4.93 -14.54 12.74
C GLU A 170 3.61 -15.33 12.80
N CYS A 171 2.81 -15.18 11.76
CA CYS A 171 1.54 -15.87 11.62
C CYS A 171 1.70 -17.23 10.94
N PRO A 172 0.78 -18.17 11.19
CA PRO A 172 0.83 -19.50 10.58
C PRO A 172 0.91 -19.44 9.05
N ALA A 173 1.58 -20.42 8.48
CA ALA A 173 1.67 -20.59 7.03
C ALA A 173 0.29 -20.92 6.43
N PHE A 174 0.08 -20.49 5.19
CA PHE A 174 -1.10 -20.88 4.41
C PHE A 174 -0.90 -22.25 3.78
N ASP A 175 -1.97 -23.05 3.75
CA ASP A 175 -1.96 -24.40 3.15
C ASP A 175 -1.98 -24.39 1.61
N GLN A 176 -2.34 -23.25 1.01
CA GLN A 176 -2.41 -23.04 -0.42
C GLN A 176 -1.84 -21.66 -0.79
N ASP A 177 -1.57 -21.45 -2.08
CA ASP A 177 -1.20 -20.14 -2.57
C ASP A 177 -2.32 -19.12 -2.26
N VAL A 178 -1.93 -17.94 -1.77
CA VAL A 178 -2.88 -16.84 -1.53
C VAL A 178 -2.46 -15.61 -2.32
N HIS A 179 -3.42 -14.97 -2.94
CA HIS A 179 -3.21 -13.74 -3.69
C HIS A 179 -3.80 -12.55 -2.92
N ILE A 180 -2.92 -11.74 -2.34
CA ILE A 180 -3.27 -10.52 -1.62
C ILE A 180 -3.37 -9.40 -2.63
N ALA A 181 -4.55 -8.76 -2.78
CA ALA A 181 -4.76 -7.71 -3.77
C ALA A 181 -5.61 -6.57 -3.19
N GLY A 182 -4.98 -5.49 -2.81
CA GLY A 182 -5.65 -4.32 -2.25
C GLY A 182 -4.92 -3.68 -1.08
N LEU A 183 -5.67 -3.09 -0.18
CA LEU A 183 -5.18 -2.37 1.00
C LEU A 183 -5.38 -3.25 2.24
N VAL A 184 -4.31 -3.88 2.68
CA VAL A 184 -4.30 -4.69 3.92
C VAL A 184 -4.58 -3.78 5.11
N ARG A 185 -5.31 -4.28 6.11
CA ARG A 185 -5.64 -3.53 7.33
C ARG A 185 -5.10 -4.22 8.56
N LEU A 186 -4.52 -3.43 9.44
CA LEU A 186 -4.10 -3.87 10.76
C LEU A 186 -4.89 -3.10 11.82
N HIS A 187 -5.73 -3.81 12.54
CA HIS A 187 -6.47 -3.34 13.68
C HIS A 187 -5.76 -3.81 14.94
N MET A 188 -5.16 -2.90 15.70
CA MET A 188 -4.28 -3.25 16.80
C MET A 188 -4.56 -2.37 18.01
N LEU A 189 -4.52 -2.96 19.20
CA LEU A 189 -4.53 -2.22 20.44
C LEU A 189 -3.11 -1.77 20.80
N ALA A 190 -2.97 -0.53 21.24
CA ALA A 190 -1.68 0.04 21.64
C ALA A 190 -1.83 1.05 22.78
N SER A 191 -0.75 1.28 23.49
CA SER A 191 -0.66 2.35 24.49
C SER A 191 0.70 3.02 24.44
N ALA A 192 0.74 4.33 24.62
CA ALA A 192 1.99 5.10 24.68
C ALA A 192 2.42 5.35 26.12
N VAL A 193 3.72 5.45 26.35
CA VAL A 193 4.28 5.85 27.65
C VAL A 193 4.14 7.37 27.86
N TYR A 194 4.16 8.12 26.78
CA TYR A 194 4.06 9.57 26.74
C TYR A 194 2.80 9.99 25.95
N ASP A 195 2.69 11.26 25.65
CA ASP A 195 1.57 11.86 24.89
C ASP A 195 1.65 11.65 23.38
N GLY A 196 2.52 10.75 22.92
CA GLY A 196 2.70 10.41 21.51
C GLY A 196 3.58 9.19 21.34
N GLY A 197 3.82 8.84 20.10
CA GLY A 197 4.65 7.72 19.66
C GLY A 197 4.20 7.23 18.31
N GLN A 198 5.08 6.53 17.61
CA GLN A 198 4.86 6.10 16.25
C GLN A 198 5.11 4.60 16.13
N VAL A 199 4.27 3.94 15.36
CA VAL A 199 4.45 2.55 14.96
C VAL A 199 4.58 2.50 13.44
N PHE A 200 5.67 1.92 12.98
CA PHE A 200 5.88 1.51 11.60
C PHE A 200 5.82 -0.01 11.54
N VAL A 201 5.04 -0.54 10.65
CA VAL A 201 4.86 -1.99 10.47
C VAL A 201 5.29 -2.36 9.06
N GLU A 202 6.29 -3.22 8.97
CA GLU A 202 6.68 -3.88 7.73
C GLU A 202 6.06 -5.27 7.69
N MET A 203 5.33 -5.60 6.62
CA MET A 203 4.80 -6.92 6.36
C MET A 203 5.74 -7.66 5.40
N GLN A 204 6.15 -8.84 5.78
CA GLN A 204 7.08 -9.68 5.04
C GLN A 204 6.50 -11.08 4.81
N ASP A 205 6.94 -11.72 3.75
CA ASP A 205 6.86 -13.17 3.61
C ASP A 205 7.72 -13.82 4.69
N SER A 206 7.15 -14.70 5.50
CA SER A 206 7.82 -15.28 6.68
C SER A 206 8.99 -16.19 6.31
N VAL A 207 8.99 -16.78 5.12
CA VAL A 207 10.01 -17.73 4.66
C VAL A 207 11.13 -17.03 3.90
N THR A 208 10.77 -16.17 2.95
CA THR A 208 11.75 -15.51 2.08
C THR A 208 12.30 -14.20 2.65
N GLY A 209 11.57 -13.59 3.60
CA GLY A 209 11.87 -12.26 4.12
C GLY A 209 11.59 -11.12 3.13
N VAL A 210 11.01 -11.42 1.97
CA VAL A 210 10.63 -10.40 0.98
C VAL A 210 9.58 -9.49 1.60
N ARG A 211 9.81 -8.18 1.52
CA ARG A 211 8.85 -7.17 1.98
C ARG A 211 7.64 -7.14 1.04
N ILE A 212 6.46 -7.26 1.61
CA ILE A 212 5.19 -7.24 0.89
C ILE A 212 4.62 -5.83 0.89
N GLY A 213 4.68 -5.15 2.02
CA GLY A 213 4.17 -3.81 2.17
C GLY A 213 4.48 -3.23 3.55
N HIS A 214 4.04 -2.00 3.78
CA HIS A 214 4.19 -1.35 5.09
C HIS A 214 2.99 -0.46 5.42
N ALA A 215 2.88 -0.14 6.70
CA ALA A 215 1.94 0.83 7.23
C ALA A 215 2.61 1.63 8.36
N THR A 216 2.13 2.83 8.61
CA THR A 216 2.63 3.65 9.72
C THR A 216 1.51 4.47 10.34
N MET A 217 1.62 4.70 11.64
CA MET A 217 0.72 5.61 12.35
C MET A 217 1.41 6.21 13.58
N ASP A 218 1.24 7.51 13.75
CA ASP A 218 1.45 8.14 15.06
C ASP A 218 0.20 7.87 15.90
N ILE A 219 0.41 7.36 17.13
CA ILE A 219 -0.70 6.97 18.01
C ILE A 219 -1.67 8.12 18.33
N ARG A 220 -1.23 9.37 18.18
CA ARG A 220 -2.10 10.54 18.33
C ARG A 220 -3.20 10.62 17.28
N TYR A 221 -3.07 9.92 16.17
CA TYR A 221 -4.07 9.85 15.09
C TYR A 221 -4.92 8.58 15.14
N HIS A 222 -4.90 7.87 16.27
CA HIS A 222 -5.62 6.59 16.45
C HIS A 222 -7.13 6.68 16.15
N SER A 223 -7.74 7.86 16.32
CA SER A 223 -9.17 8.08 16.00
C SER A 223 -9.43 8.37 14.53
N GLY A 224 -8.40 8.39 13.67
CA GLY A 224 -8.47 8.81 12.28
C GLY A 224 -8.52 10.33 12.12
N GLY A 225 -8.54 10.79 10.86
CA GLY A 225 -8.59 12.22 10.53
C GLY A 225 -7.21 12.89 10.47
N ASN A 226 -7.23 14.22 10.28
CA ASN A 226 -6.02 15.02 10.06
C ASN A 226 -5.55 15.78 11.31
N GLU A 227 -6.30 15.71 12.41
CA GLU A 227 -5.99 16.39 13.66
C GLU A 227 -5.59 15.35 14.72
N PRO A 228 -4.51 15.58 15.47
CA PRO A 228 -4.10 14.68 16.50
C PRO A 228 -5.12 14.72 17.67
N THR A 229 -5.52 13.55 18.12
CA THR A 229 -6.29 13.37 19.35
C THR A 229 -5.30 13.13 20.50
N GLY A 230 -5.56 13.74 21.66
CA GLY A 230 -4.71 13.54 22.82
C GLY A 230 -4.63 12.06 23.23
N VAL A 231 -3.46 11.59 23.57
CA VAL A 231 -3.22 10.26 24.13
C VAL A 231 -2.90 10.40 25.60
N ILE A 232 -3.66 9.70 26.44
CA ILE A 232 -3.34 9.65 27.89
C ILE A 232 -2.30 8.55 28.08
N PRO A 233 -1.12 8.87 28.63
CA PRO A 233 -0.07 7.88 28.90
C PRO A 233 -0.58 6.65 29.63
N GLY A 234 -0.29 5.46 29.10
CA GLY A 234 -0.73 4.17 29.62
C GLY A 234 -2.16 3.78 29.27
N GLN A 235 -2.96 4.66 28.69
CA GLN A 235 -4.29 4.30 28.18
C GLN A 235 -4.18 3.50 26.88
N THR A 236 -4.89 2.38 26.83
CA THR A 236 -5.02 1.59 25.61
C THR A 236 -5.97 2.27 24.64
N VAL A 237 -5.54 2.41 23.40
CA VAL A 237 -6.32 2.91 22.27
C VAL A 237 -6.29 1.88 21.14
N THR A 238 -7.26 1.98 20.26
CA THR A 238 -7.29 1.19 19.02
C THR A 238 -6.58 1.99 17.92
N MET A 239 -5.59 1.37 17.27
CA MET A 239 -4.96 1.87 16.05
C MET A 239 -5.50 1.07 14.86
N MET A 240 -6.01 1.76 13.86
CA MET A 240 -6.37 1.15 12.59
C MET A 240 -5.43 1.67 11.52
N MET A 241 -4.54 0.82 11.05
CA MET A 241 -3.57 1.14 10.01
C MET A 241 -3.95 0.44 8.71
N GLU A 242 -3.82 1.16 7.61
CA GLU A 242 -4.00 0.60 6.27
C GLU A 242 -2.64 0.60 5.58
N PHE A 243 -2.28 -0.55 5.01
CA PHE A 243 -1.04 -0.71 4.26
C PHE A 243 -1.16 -0.04 2.90
N GLN A 244 -0.04 0.30 2.30
CA GLN A 244 0.01 0.70 0.91
C GLN A 244 -0.62 -0.36 0.00
N GLY A 245 -0.87 0.01 -1.25
CA GLY A 245 -1.42 -0.92 -2.24
C GLY A 245 -0.52 -2.13 -2.47
N ILE A 246 -1.10 -3.32 -2.36
CA ILE A 246 -0.38 -4.59 -2.46
C ILE A 246 -1.03 -5.45 -3.53
N ASP A 247 -0.20 -6.08 -4.35
CA ASP A 247 -0.61 -7.14 -5.27
C ASP A 247 0.46 -8.23 -5.26
N HIS A 248 0.27 -9.20 -4.36
CA HIS A 248 1.30 -10.16 -3.99
C HIS A 248 0.76 -11.59 -3.96
N LEU A 249 1.47 -12.48 -4.65
CA LEU A 249 1.26 -13.92 -4.55
C LEU A 249 2.16 -14.48 -3.46
N LEU A 250 1.54 -14.98 -2.40
CA LEU A 250 2.22 -15.68 -1.31
C LEU A 250 2.06 -17.20 -1.52
N PRO A 251 3.17 -17.94 -1.74
CA PRO A 251 3.10 -19.37 -2.00
C PRO A 251 2.61 -20.20 -0.81
N ALA A 252 2.02 -21.35 -1.09
CA ALA A 252 1.68 -22.35 -0.08
C ALA A 252 2.90 -22.70 0.79
N GLY A 253 2.70 -22.85 2.07
CA GLY A 253 3.77 -23.06 3.05
C GLY A 253 4.43 -21.80 3.58
N ASN A 254 4.14 -20.62 2.99
CA ASN A 254 4.59 -19.34 3.50
C ASN A 254 3.51 -18.68 4.36
N GLY A 255 3.93 -17.86 5.31
CA GLY A 255 3.07 -17.09 6.19
C GLY A 255 3.40 -15.60 6.13
N ILE A 256 2.71 -14.83 6.95
CA ILE A 256 2.98 -13.40 7.12
C ILE A 256 3.84 -13.18 8.35
N LYS A 257 4.90 -12.38 8.20
CA LYS A 257 5.67 -11.84 9.31
C LYS A 257 5.49 -10.33 9.36
N LEU A 258 5.11 -9.81 10.53
CA LEU A 258 5.07 -8.39 10.82
C LEU A 258 6.28 -7.99 11.63
N VAL A 259 7.00 -6.98 11.17
CA VAL A 259 8.12 -6.35 11.91
C VAL A 259 7.71 -4.93 12.25
N MET A 260 7.52 -4.67 13.54
CA MET A 260 7.05 -3.38 14.03
C MET A 260 8.21 -2.62 14.68
N THR A 261 8.40 -1.38 14.27
CA THR A 261 9.45 -0.47 14.74
C THR A 261 8.88 0.94 14.91
N THR A 262 9.70 1.91 15.30
CA THR A 262 9.27 3.32 15.34
C THR A 262 9.55 4.08 14.05
N SER A 263 10.29 3.52 13.11
CA SER A 263 10.67 4.22 11.88
C SER A 263 10.84 3.25 10.72
N GLY A 264 10.48 3.71 9.53
CA GLY A 264 10.89 3.06 8.28
C GLY A 264 12.36 3.36 8.00
N LYS A 265 13.11 2.36 7.54
CA LYS A 265 14.57 2.45 7.36
C LYS A 265 14.98 3.59 6.42
N ASP A 266 14.17 3.86 5.40
CA ASP A 266 14.60 4.66 4.27
C ASP A 266 14.04 6.09 4.26
N TYR A 267 12.89 6.36 4.87
CA TYR A 267 12.25 7.67 4.73
C TYR A 267 11.44 8.17 5.93
N LEU A 268 11.16 7.33 6.91
CA LEU A 268 10.33 7.71 8.05
C LEU A 268 11.16 7.82 9.31
N ALA A 269 11.42 9.05 9.74
CA ALA A 269 12.05 9.32 11.03
C ALA A 269 11.04 9.16 12.17
N PRO A 270 11.47 8.70 13.36
CA PRO A 270 10.60 8.65 14.52
C PRO A 270 10.08 10.04 14.89
N ALA A 271 8.77 10.15 15.16
CA ALA A 271 8.12 11.44 15.45
C ALA A 271 8.69 12.15 16.69
N CYS A 272 9.24 11.42 17.67
CA CYS A 272 9.88 11.97 18.87
C CYS A 272 11.24 11.29 19.16
N GLY A 273 11.96 10.89 18.14
CA GLY A 273 13.19 10.12 18.27
C GLY A 273 12.93 8.73 18.88
N ALA A 274 13.99 8.08 19.34
CA ALA A 274 13.86 6.79 20.03
C ALA A 274 13.19 6.89 21.42
N ALA A 275 12.75 8.08 21.83
CA ALA A 275 12.35 8.35 23.20
C ALA A 275 10.87 8.15 23.52
N CYS A 276 10.02 7.83 22.51
CA CYS A 276 8.58 7.67 22.70
C CYS A 276 8.14 6.23 22.40
N PRO A 277 8.35 5.29 23.34
CA PRO A 277 7.96 3.90 23.13
C PRO A 277 6.45 3.73 23.12
N VAL A 278 5.99 2.83 22.25
CA VAL A 278 4.61 2.40 22.16
C VAL A 278 4.54 0.91 22.54
N HIS A 279 3.66 0.57 23.46
CA HIS A 279 3.33 -0.81 23.77
C HIS A 279 2.25 -1.28 22.77
N VAL A 280 2.58 -2.31 22.01
CA VAL A 280 1.63 -2.95 21.10
C VAL A 280 1.10 -4.23 21.75
N HIS A 281 -0.20 -4.39 21.71
CA HIS A 281 -0.87 -5.54 22.35
C HIS A 281 -1.11 -6.62 21.30
N ILE A 282 -0.29 -7.67 21.31
CA ILE A 282 -0.43 -8.81 20.42
C ILE A 282 -1.38 -9.81 21.09
N ILE A 283 -2.65 -9.63 20.87
CA ILE A 283 -3.75 -10.37 21.50
C ILE A 283 -4.79 -10.78 20.47
N GLU A 284 -5.77 -11.56 20.88
CA GLU A 284 -6.85 -12.05 19.99
C GLU A 284 -7.63 -10.92 19.30
N ASP A 285 -7.78 -9.78 19.96
CA ASP A 285 -8.49 -8.62 19.41
C ASP A 285 -7.65 -7.79 18.43
N SER A 286 -6.36 -8.12 18.25
CA SER A 286 -5.52 -7.51 17.23
C SER A 286 -5.62 -8.33 15.93
N ILE A 287 -6.14 -7.70 14.89
CA ILE A 287 -6.54 -8.38 13.65
C ILE A 287 -5.76 -7.83 12.45
N LEU A 288 -5.15 -8.72 11.69
CA LEU A 288 -4.63 -8.45 10.36
C LEU A 288 -5.65 -8.94 9.33
N SER A 289 -6.25 -8.01 8.58
CA SER A 289 -7.25 -8.30 7.54
C SER A 289 -6.60 -8.23 6.16
N LEU A 290 -6.58 -9.36 5.47
CA LEU A 290 -6.01 -9.50 4.14
C LEU A 290 -7.12 -9.48 3.08
N PRO A 291 -7.07 -8.59 2.08
CA PRO A 291 -7.96 -8.65 0.91
C PRO A 291 -7.44 -9.71 -0.06
N LEU A 292 -8.11 -10.83 -0.15
CA LEU A 292 -7.73 -11.94 -1.01
C LEU A 292 -8.59 -12.00 -2.27
N ILE A 293 -8.01 -12.36 -3.40
CA ILE A 293 -8.73 -12.77 -4.59
C ILE A 293 -8.48 -14.23 -4.88
N ASP A 294 -9.57 -14.94 -5.17
CA ASP A 294 -9.56 -16.35 -5.58
C ASP A 294 -10.13 -16.41 -7.00
N ARG A 295 -9.24 -16.39 -7.99
CA ARG A 295 -9.64 -16.44 -9.39
C ARG A 295 -8.77 -17.45 -10.12
N ASP A 296 -9.39 -18.28 -10.91
CA ASP A 296 -8.77 -19.30 -11.75
C ASP A 296 -7.91 -18.71 -12.87
N GLY A 297 -6.93 -17.89 -12.63
CA GLY A 297 -5.94 -17.42 -13.63
C GLY A 297 -6.48 -16.91 -14.99
N SER A 298 -7.81 -16.86 -15.15
CA SER A 298 -8.49 -16.59 -16.43
C SER A 298 -8.42 -15.13 -16.88
N ASN A 299 -7.89 -14.24 -16.07
CA ASN A 299 -7.75 -12.80 -16.34
C ASN A 299 -6.31 -12.38 -16.61
N VAL A 300 -5.43 -13.31 -16.97
CA VAL A 300 -4.04 -13.00 -17.28
C VAL A 300 -3.96 -12.24 -18.59
N LEU A 301 -3.42 -11.03 -18.52
CA LEU A 301 -3.09 -10.26 -19.72
C LEU A 301 -1.79 -10.72 -20.34
N ILE A 302 -1.75 -10.54 -21.63
CA ILE A 302 -0.55 -10.67 -22.45
C ILE A 302 0.52 -9.75 -21.89
N THR A 303 1.65 -10.32 -21.49
CA THR A 303 2.85 -9.57 -21.13
C THR A 303 3.25 -8.68 -22.31
N PRO A 304 3.42 -7.38 -22.14
CA PRO A 304 3.98 -6.53 -23.19
C PRO A 304 5.35 -7.08 -23.58
N GLN A 305 5.45 -7.63 -24.79
CA GLN A 305 6.72 -8.21 -25.25
C GLN A 305 7.62 -7.08 -25.75
N ARG A 306 8.90 -7.24 -25.45
CA ARG A 306 9.98 -6.42 -26.00
C ARG A 306 10.13 -6.81 -27.49
N GLU A 307 9.82 -5.90 -28.43
CA GLU A 307 10.29 -5.99 -29.81
C GLU A 307 11.73 -5.53 -29.92
#